data_79bda07792723d0d94069c71c0b4fa94
#
_entry.id   79bda07792723d0d94069c71c0b4fa94
#
_cell.length_a   1.000
_cell.length_b   1.000
_cell.length_c   1.000
_cell.angle_alpha   90.00
_cell.angle_beta   90.00
_cell.angle_gamma   90.00
#
_symmetry.space_group_name_H-M   'P 1'
#
loop_
_entity.id
_entity.type
_entity.pdbx_description
1 polymer ?
#
loop_
_entity_poly.entity_id
_entity_poly.type
_entity_poly.pdbx_seq_one_letter_code
_entity_poly.pdbx_strand_id
1 'polypeptide(L)'
;MGVWAATQVMGKLQETDTALVIKNSIAINGTPYPIDDTYGIPTAIYHGTLEGLTGPSLHKFLRRMCFNGEAFKEFLNITPRRPLEELKEELAEIERMYLSLPAASFYWQQAVVGNNDRIIPPDNQLNAWRKEAEISRKTLRVHYTEDAHYQVELFRYYLQEIWTKD
;
A
#
# COMPACT_ATOMS: atom_id res chain seq x y z
N MET A 1 -1.66 0.08 -3.03
CA MET A 1 -1.84 -0.97 -4.06
C MET A 1 -0.85 -2.10 -3.92
N GLY A 2 0.43 -1.85 -3.62
CA GLY A 2 1.45 -2.90 -3.47
C GLY A 2 1.10 -3.98 -2.45
N VAL A 3 0.49 -3.62 -1.31
CA VAL A 3 0.06 -4.61 -0.30
C VAL A 3 -1.01 -5.57 -0.85
N TRP A 4 -2.00 -5.06 -1.59
CA TRP A 4 -2.99 -5.91 -2.25
C TRP A 4 -2.36 -6.83 -3.28
N ALA A 5 -1.52 -6.31 -4.17
CA ALA A 5 -0.84 -7.13 -5.19
C ALA A 5 0.02 -8.23 -4.53
N ALA A 6 0.77 -7.88 -3.48
CA ALA A 6 1.54 -8.85 -2.71
C ALA A 6 0.63 -9.89 -2.04
N THR A 7 -0.52 -9.50 -1.49
CA THR A 7 -1.50 -10.42 -0.91
C THR A 7 -2.01 -11.42 -1.96
N GLN A 8 -2.34 -10.95 -3.17
CA GLN A 8 -2.78 -11.82 -4.27
C GLN A 8 -1.70 -12.84 -4.68
N VAL A 9 -0.47 -12.38 -4.86
CA VAL A 9 0.65 -13.23 -5.27
C VAL A 9 1.00 -14.24 -4.17
N MET A 10 1.12 -13.77 -2.93
CA MET A 10 1.53 -14.62 -1.80
C MET A 10 0.46 -15.64 -1.43
N GLY A 11 -0.82 -15.24 -1.48
CA GLY A 11 -1.94 -16.17 -1.28
C GLY A 11 -1.89 -17.31 -2.30
N LYS A 12 -1.71 -16.98 -3.59
CA LYS A 12 -1.61 -17.96 -4.64
C LYS A 12 -0.37 -18.85 -4.54
N LEU A 13 0.77 -18.30 -4.15
CA LEU A 13 1.99 -19.09 -3.93
C LEU A 13 1.81 -20.08 -2.79
N GLN A 14 1.18 -19.69 -1.69
CA GLN A 14 0.91 -20.60 -0.57
C GLN A 14 -0.06 -21.72 -0.92
N GLU A 15 -0.96 -21.53 -1.88
CA GLU A 15 -1.83 -22.59 -2.40
C GLU A 15 -1.07 -23.61 -3.26
N THR A 16 -0.04 -23.17 -3.98
CA THR A 16 0.70 -23.99 -4.95
C THR A 16 2.00 -24.58 -4.40
N ASP A 17 2.61 -23.92 -3.42
CA ASP A 17 3.87 -24.35 -2.79
C ASP A 17 3.71 -24.36 -1.27
N THR A 18 3.40 -25.53 -0.73
CA THR A 18 3.23 -25.75 0.71
C THR A 18 4.56 -25.74 1.49
N ALA A 19 5.70 -25.78 0.81
CA ALA A 19 7.03 -25.67 1.42
C ALA A 19 7.49 -24.22 1.60
N LEU A 20 6.76 -23.24 1.03
CA LEU A 20 7.09 -21.84 1.16
C LEU A 20 6.96 -21.34 2.60
N VAL A 21 8.10 -21.02 3.21
CA VAL A 21 8.15 -20.45 4.55
C VAL A 21 8.41 -18.96 4.48
N ILE A 22 7.44 -18.16 4.92
CA ILE A 22 7.57 -16.71 5.06
C ILE A 22 8.06 -16.38 6.46
N LYS A 23 9.33 -16.01 6.59
CA LYS A 23 9.94 -15.66 7.88
C LYS A 23 9.38 -14.36 8.45
N ASN A 24 9.14 -13.36 7.60
CA ASN A 24 8.66 -12.06 8.02
C ASN A 24 7.82 -11.41 6.91
N SER A 25 6.78 -10.65 7.30
CA SER A 25 5.93 -9.90 6.39
C SER A 25 5.47 -8.60 7.03
N ILE A 26 5.81 -7.48 6.39
CA ILE A 26 5.50 -6.13 6.87
C ILE A 26 4.80 -5.36 5.75
N ALA A 27 3.60 -4.87 6.02
CA ALA A 27 2.88 -3.95 5.17
C ALA A 27 3.15 -2.50 5.62
N ILE A 28 3.52 -1.62 4.72
CA ILE A 28 3.81 -0.21 5.04
C ILE A 28 2.85 0.67 4.26
N ASN A 29 2.08 1.49 4.97
CA ASN A 29 1.15 2.48 4.40
C ASN A 29 0.28 1.90 3.26
N GLY A 30 -0.32 0.74 3.52
CA GLY A 30 -1.15 0.05 2.55
C GLY A 30 -2.07 -0.97 3.20
N THR A 31 -3.03 -1.49 2.44
CA THR A 31 -3.98 -2.51 2.89
C THR A 31 -4.22 -3.53 1.79
N PRO A 32 -4.77 -4.71 2.10
CA PRO A 32 -5.25 -5.67 1.10
C PRO A 32 -6.47 -5.19 0.29
N TYR A 33 -7.02 -4.02 0.60
CA TYR A 33 -8.21 -3.43 -0.02
C TYR A 33 -7.83 -2.13 -0.73
N PRO A 34 -7.36 -2.15 -1.99
CA PRO A 34 -6.85 -0.95 -2.68
C PRO A 34 -7.92 0.11 -2.92
N ILE A 35 -9.17 -0.31 -3.17
CA ILE A 35 -10.30 0.56 -3.49
C ILE A 35 -11.46 0.15 -2.59
N ASP A 36 -11.65 0.88 -1.49
CA ASP A 36 -12.68 0.57 -0.51
C ASP A 36 -12.89 1.78 0.42
N ASP A 37 -14.14 2.15 0.65
CA ASP A 37 -14.48 3.35 1.43
C ASP A 37 -14.14 3.23 2.94
N THR A 38 -14.01 2.00 3.43
CA THR A 38 -13.75 1.71 4.85
C THR A 38 -12.35 1.17 5.10
N TYR A 39 -11.75 0.47 4.12
CA TYR A 39 -10.53 -0.31 4.30
C TYR A 39 -9.39 0.10 3.38
N GLY A 40 -9.60 0.99 2.41
CA GLY A 40 -8.66 1.36 1.38
C GLY A 40 -8.71 2.82 0.98
N ILE A 41 -8.39 3.09 -0.27
CA ILE A 41 -8.61 4.40 -0.88
C ILE A 41 -10.12 4.51 -1.13
N PRO A 42 -10.79 5.58 -0.64
CA PRO A 42 -12.22 5.77 -0.90
C PRO A 42 -12.53 5.76 -2.41
N THR A 43 -13.55 5.03 -2.79
CA THR A 43 -13.92 4.77 -4.19
C THR A 43 -14.04 6.05 -5.01
N ALA A 44 -14.70 7.08 -4.47
CA ALA A 44 -14.84 8.38 -5.15
C ALA A 44 -13.49 9.09 -5.35
N ILE A 45 -12.55 8.94 -4.42
CA ILE A 45 -11.19 9.51 -4.53
C ILE A 45 -10.37 8.77 -5.58
N TYR A 46 -10.52 7.44 -5.64
CA TYR A 46 -9.85 6.61 -6.65
C TYR A 46 -10.31 6.98 -8.06
N HIS A 47 -11.62 7.00 -8.31
CA HIS A 47 -12.20 7.37 -9.60
C HIS A 47 -11.87 8.81 -9.99
N GLY A 48 -11.99 9.76 -9.07
CA GLY A 48 -11.59 11.15 -9.32
C GLY A 48 -10.11 11.31 -9.67
N THR A 49 -9.25 10.41 -9.15
CA THR A 49 -7.83 10.39 -9.51
C THR A 49 -7.63 9.81 -10.91
N LEU A 50 -8.28 8.68 -11.22
CA LEU A 50 -8.18 8.03 -12.53
C LEU A 50 -8.70 8.93 -13.66
N GLU A 51 -9.91 9.48 -13.50
CA GLU A 51 -10.57 10.32 -14.50
C GLU A 51 -9.89 11.67 -14.66
N GLY A 52 -9.47 12.29 -13.54
CA GLY A 52 -8.85 13.60 -13.50
C GLY A 52 -7.32 13.61 -13.64
N LEU A 53 -6.68 12.49 -14.02
CA LEU A 53 -5.23 12.40 -14.08
C LEU A 53 -4.67 13.23 -15.25
N THR A 54 -3.93 14.28 -14.88
CA THR A 54 -3.19 15.19 -15.75
C THR A 54 -1.82 15.44 -15.16
N GLY A 55 -0.90 16.07 -15.88
CA GLY A 55 0.41 16.44 -15.33
C GLY A 55 0.31 17.24 -14.03
N PRO A 56 -0.50 18.32 -13.96
CA PRO A 56 -0.70 19.08 -12.73
C PRO A 56 -1.35 18.28 -11.59
N SER A 57 -2.33 17.42 -11.87
CA SER A 57 -2.98 16.60 -10.83
C SER A 57 -2.07 15.51 -10.33
N LEU A 58 -1.25 14.89 -11.19
CA LEU A 58 -0.20 13.95 -10.80
C LEU A 58 0.80 14.61 -9.86
N HIS A 59 1.28 15.82 -10.18
CA HIS A 59 2.20 16.55 -9.32
C HIS A 59 1.60 16.83 -7.93
N LYS A 60 0.32 17.18 -7.87
CA LYS A 60 -0.40 17.35 -6.59
C LYS A 60 -0.54 16.03 -5.84
N PHE A 61 -0.79 14.92 -6.53
CA PHE A 61 -0.86 13.58 -5.94
C PHE A 61 0.48 13.20 -5.32
N LEU A 62 1.58 13.30 -6.07
CA LEU A 62 2.93 13.01 -5.59
C LEU A 62 3.31 13.89 -4.40
N ARG A 63 2.88 15.17 -4.40
CA ARG A 63 3.09 16.07 -3.26
C ARG A 63 2.35 15.62 -2.01
N ARG A 64 1.14 15.05 -2.14
CA ARG A 64 0.37 14.51 -1.01
C ARG A 64 0.97 13.24 -0.41
N MET A 65 1.72 12.48 -1.20
CA MET A 65 2.44 11.30 -0.69
C MET A 65 3.53 11.66 0.32
N CYS A 66 4.09 12.87 0.24
CA CYS A 66 5.23 13.30 1.02
C CYS A 66 4.81 14.14 2.23
N PHE A 67 5.55 14.00 3.34
CA PHE A 67 5.29 14.72 4.58
C PHE A 67 5.43 16.23 4.43
N ASN A 68 6.50 16.69 3.77
CA ASN A 68 6.82 18.11 3.60
C ASN A 68 7.41 18.41 2.21
N GLY A 69 7.79 19.67 1.98
CA GLY A 69 8.36 20.13 0.70
C GLY A 69 9.76 19.61 0.41
N GLU A 70 10.55 19.35 1.43
CA GLU A 70 11.91 18.79 1.30
C GLU A 70 11.84 17.33 0.87
N ALA A 71 11.10 16.49 1.59
CA ALA A 71 10.84 15.11 1.20
C ALA A 71 10.24 14.99 -0.22
N PHE A 72 9.41 15.94 -0.62
CA PHE A 72 8.86 15.97 -1.97
C PHE A 72 9.91 16.28 -3.04
N LYS A 73 10.85 17.19 -2.79
CA LYS A 73 11.96 17.47 -3.71
C LYS A 73 12.86 16.25 -3.87
N GLU A 74 13.20 15.58 -2.78
CA GLU A 74 13.97 14.34 -2.80
C GLU A 74 13.24 13.24 -3.57
N PHE A 75 11.95 13.06 -3.30
CA PHE A 75 11.12 12.08 -4.00
C PHE A 75 11.09 12.30 -5.52
N LEU A 76 10.97 13.56 -5.98
CA LEU A 76 10.99 13.87 -7.41
C LEU A 76 12.30 13.51 -8.11
N ASN A 77 13.42 13.48 -7.39
CA ASN A 77 14.73 13.10 -7.96
C ASN A 77 14.84 11.60 -8.25
N ILE A 78 14.07 10.78 -7.53
CA ILE A 78 14.10 9.31 -7.64
C ILE A 78 12.84 8.73 -8.29
N THR A 79 11.79 9.53 -8.45
CA THR A 79 10.53 9.07 -9.06
C THR A 79 10.74 8.76 -10.54
N PRO A 80 10.40 7.56 -11.01
CA PRO A 80 10.48 7.22 -12.42
C PRO A 80 9.58 8.15 -13.26
N ARG A 81 10.12 8.60 -14.39
CA ARG A 81 9.33 9.35 -15.37
C ARG A 81 8.59 8.37 -16.25
N ARG A 82 7.28 8.33 -16.11
CA ARG A 82 6.39 7.48 -16.89
C ARG A 82 5.38 8.32 -17.66
N PRO A 83 5.00 7.91 -18.89
CA PRO A 83 3.92 8.53 -19.62
C PRO A 83 2.61 8.54 -18.82
N LEU A 84 1.84 9.60 -18.95
CA LEU A 84 0.60 9.77 -18.19
C LEU A 84 -0.43 8.70 -18.54
N GLU A 85 -0.48 8.31 -19.80
CA GLU A 85 -1.39 7.27 -20.29
C GLU A 85 -1.08 5.90 -19.67
N GLU A 86 0.20 5.54 -19.53
CA GLU A 86 0.57 4.31 -18.83
C GLU A 86 0.12 4.30 -17.36
N LEU A 87 0.19 5.44 -16.67
CA LEU A 87 -0.29 5.57 -15.30
C LEU A 87 -1.80 5.43 -15.20
N LYS A 88 -2.54 5.96 -16.18
CA LYS A 88 -4.00 5.78 -16.27
C LYS A 88 -4.38 4.34 -16.54
N GLU A 89 -3.71 3.71 -17.50
CA GLU A 89 -3.92 2.30 -17.83
C GLU A 89 -3.65 1.40 -16.62
N GLU A 90 -2.57 1.66 -15.89
CA GLU A 90 -2.25 0.94 -14.66
C GLU A 90 -3.34 1.08 -13.60
N LEU A 91 -3.85 2.29 -13.37
CA LEU A 91 -4.95 2.50 -12.41
C LEU A 91 -6.22 1.76 -12.86
N ALA A 92 -6.60 1.89 -14.14
CA ALA A 92 -7.77 1.20 -14.67
C ALA A 92 -7.64 -0.32 -14.59
N GLU A 93 -6.45 -0.85 -14.86
CA GLU A 93 -6.19 -2.29 -14.77
C GLU A 93 -6.21 -2.79 -13.32
N ILE A 94 -5.68 -2.03 -12.37
CA ILE A 94 -5.77 -2.37 -10.94
C ILE A 94 -7.22 -2.47 -10.49
N GLU A 95 -8.07 -1.54 -10.88
CA GLU A 95 -9.49 -1.57 -10.57
C GLU A 95 -10.16 -2.80 -11.19
N ARG A 96 -9.93 -3.04 -12.47
CA ARG A 96 -10.48 -4.21 -13.18
C ARG A 96 -10.07 -5.52 -12.50
N MET A 97 -8.80 -5.64 -12.16
CA MET A 97 -8.28 -6.83 -11.47
C MET A 97 -8.87 -6.97 -10.06
N TYR A 98 -8.97 -5.88 -9.31
CA TYR A 98 -9.53 -5.89 -7.96
C TYR A 98 -11.00 -6.34 -7.95
N LEU A 99 -11.78 -5.90 -8.94
CA LEU A 99 -13.20 -6.27 -9.07
C LEU A 99 -13.42 -7.69 -9.62
N SER A 100 -12.46 -8.23 -10.38
CA SER A 100 -12.60 -9.52 -11.05
C SER A 100 -11.92 -10.70 -10.37
N LEU A 101 -10.84 -10.45 -9.62
CA LEU A 101 -10.10 -11.52 -8.94
C LEU A 101 -10.79 -11.93 -7.63
N PRO A 102 -10.78 -13.20 -7.28
CA PRO A 102 -11.24 -13.64 -5.97
C PRO A 102 -10.39 -13.01 -4.87
N ALA A 103 -10.98 -12.80 -3.71
CA ALA A 103 -10.26 -12.33 -2.55
C ALA A 103 -9.19 -13.35 -2.15
N ALA A 104 -7.93 -12.94 -2.18
CA ALA A 104 -6.83 -13.75 -1.70
C ALA A 104 -6.60 -13.49 -0.20
N SER A 105 -6.10 -14.49 0.49
CA SER A 105 -5.72 -14.39 1.90
C SER A 105 -4.22 -14.59 2.06
N PHE A 106 -3.57 -13.67 2.74
CA PHE A 106 -2.18 -13.79 3.14
C PHE A 106 -2.01 -13.22 4.54
N TYR A 107 -1.34 -13.95 5.42
CA TYR A 107 -1.11 -13.48 6.78
C TYR A 107 0.05 -12.48 6.84
N TRP A 108 -0.29 -11.24 7.07
CA TRP A 108 0.65 -10.18 7.40
C TRP A 108 0.96 -10.20 8.89
N GLN A 109 2.25 -10.28 9.24
CA GLN A 109 2.69 -10.32 10.63
C GLN A 109 2.70 -8.93 11.26
N GLN A 110 3.03 -7.92 10.44
CA GLN A 110 3.14 -6.53 10.88
C GLN A 110 2.54 -5.58 9.84
N ALA A 111 2.00 -4.48 10.35
CA ALA A 111 1.58 -3.35 9.55
C ALA A 111 2.11 -2.04 10.14
N VAL A 112 2.50 -1.11 9.29
CA VAL A 112 2.90 0.24 9.67
C VAL A 112 1.91 1.23 9.08
N VAL A 113 1.35 2.08 9.92
CA VAL A 113 0.35 3.09 9.56
C VAL A 113 0.88 4.47 9.88
N GLY A 114 1.05 5.28 8.86
CA GLY A 114 1.43 6.70 9.00
C GLY A 114 0.22 7.57 9.33
N ASN A 115 0.24 8.25 10.47
CA ASN A 115 -0.86 9.13 10.92
C ASN A 115 -1.12 10.32 9.98
N ASN A 116 -0.14 10.68 9.14
CA ASN A 116 -0.26 11.74 8.16
C ASN A 116 -0.39 11.21 6.71
N ASP A 117 -0.78 9.96 6.53
CA ASP A 117 -1.07 9.40 5.21
C ASP A 117 -2.31 10.09 4.60
N ARG A 118 -2.11 10.78 3.46
CA ARG A 118 -3.15 11.48 2.72
C ARG A 118 -3.58 10.75 1.44
N ILE A 119 -3.12 9.52 1.28
CA ILE A 119 -3.48 8.64 0.14
C ILE A 119 -4.48 7.60 0.60
N ILE A 120 -4.14 6.85 1.64
CA ILE A 120 -5.06 5.93 2.30
C ILE A 120 -5.31 6.47 3.70
N PRO A 121 -6.54 6.88 4.02
CA PRO A 121 -6.84 7.41 5.35
C PRO A 121 -6.34 6.47 6.46
N PRO A 122 -5.67 6.98 7.50
CA PRO A 122 -5.17 6.14 8.60
C PRO A 122 -6.27 5.29 9.23
N ASP A 123 -7.47 5.82 9.42
CA ASP A 123 -8.62 5.07 9.96
C ASP A 123 -9.00 3.89 9.06
N ASN A 124 -8.95 4.05 7.74
CA ASN A 124 -9.22 2.97 6.80
C ASN A 124 -8.15 1.88 6.88
N GLN A 125 -6.89 2.27 7.01
CA GLN A 125 -5.80 1.30 7.22
C GLN A 125 -6.00 0.52 8.53
N LEU A 126 -6.35 1.20 9.62
CA LEU A 126 -6.62 0.57 10.91
C LEU A 126 -7.81 -0.39 10.86
N ASN A 127 -8.88 0.01 10.21
CA ASN A 127 -10.06 -0.83 10.01
C ASN A 127 -9.71 -2.09 9.21
N ALA A 128 -8.91 -1.93 8.15
CA ALA A 128 -8.42 -3.05 7.36
C ALA A 128 -7.61 -4.05 8.21
N TRP A 129 -6.66 -3.55 8.99
CA TRP A 129 -5.79 -4.41 9.79
C TRP A 129 -6.50 -5.08 10.96
N ARG A 130 -7.52 -4.45 11.54
CA ARG A 130 -8.41 -5.10 12.52
C ARG A 130 -9.17 -6.25 11.87
N LYS A 131 -9.76 -6.03 10.70
CA LYS A 131 -10.46 -7.05 9.93
C LYS A 131 -9.53 -8.22 9.57
N GLU A 132 -8.30 -7.96 9.11
CA GLU A 132 -7.31 -9.00 8.81
C GLU A 132 -6.91 -9.81 10.04
N ALA A 133 -6.75 -9.19 11.19
CA ALA A 133 -6.47 -9.87 12.46
C ALA A 133 -7.63 -10.80 12.87
N GLU A 134 -8.87 -10.36 12.71
CA GLU A 134 -10.07 -11.15 12.98
C GLU A 134 -10.17 -12.36 12.02
N ILE A 135 -9.98 -12.15 10.71
CA ILE A 135 -10.06 -13.20 9.70
C ILE A 135 -8.97 -14.26 9.91
N SER A 136 -7.73 -13.82 10.11
CA SER A 136 -6.58 -14.74 10.27
C SER A 136 -6.57 -15.46 11.61
N ARG A 137 -7.23 -14.91 12.63
CA ARG A 137 -7.15 -15.33 14.05
C ARG A 137 -5.72 -15.40 14.57
N LYS A 138 -4.81 -14.62 13.99
CA LYS A 138 -3.39 -14.54 14.36
C LYS A 138 -3.06 -13.14 14.87
N THR A 139 -2.02 -13.05 15.68
CA THR A 139 -1.54 -11.76 16.18
C THR A 139 -0.89 -10.97 15.06
N LEU A 140 -1.50 -9.86 14.68
CA LEU A 140 -0.95 -8.87 13.78
C LEU A 140 -0.51 -7.65 14.61
N ARG A 141 0.75 -7.21 14.44
CA ARG A 141 1.26 -6.03 15.14
C ARG A 141 1.06 -4.80 14.25
N VAL A 142 0.37 -3.79 14.78
CA VAL A 142 0.20 -2.51 14.09
C VAL A 142 1.12 -1.48 14.76
N HIS A 143 1.99 -0.88 13.97
CA HIS A 143 2.90 0.19 14.38
C HIS A 143 2.37 1.51 13.82
N TYR A 144 2.37 2.54 14.66
CA TYR A 144 1.97 3.88 14.27
C TYR A 144 3.18 4.77 14.13
N THR A 145 3.20 5.60 13.10
CA THR A 145 4.23 6.60 12.90
C THR A 145 3.59 7.96 12.60
N GLU A 146 4.31 9.04 12.85
CA GLU A 146 3.85 10.39 12.48
C GLU A 146 4.11 10.74 11.01
N ASP A 147 4.22 9.74 10.22
CA ASP A 147 4.71 9.84 8.85
C ASP A 147 3.57 9.97 7.83
N ALA A 148 3.94 10.39 6.58
CA ALA A 148 3.06 10.41 5.42
C ALA A 148 3.11 9.07 4.65
N HIS A 149 2.48 9.00 3.49
CA HIS A 149 2.43 7.78 2.68
C HIS A 149 3.81 7.31 2.21
N TYR A 150 4.68 8.23 1.78
CA TYR A 150 6.03 7.93 1.30
C TYR A 150 7.07 8.31 2.34
N GLN A 151 7.94 7.33 2.67
CA GLN A 151 9.01 7.53 3.65
C GLN A 151 10.17 6.59 3.41
N VAL A 152 11.24 7.14 2.88
CA VAL A 152 12.45 6.39 2.56
C VAL A 152 13.13 5.86 3.83
N GLU A 153 13.16 6.63 4.90
CA GLU A 153 13.84 6.23 6.15
C GLU A 153 13.11 5.09 6.85
N LEU A 154 11.78 5.06 6.78
CA LEU A 154 10.98 3.97 7.28
C LEU A 154 11.25 2.67 6.52
N PHE A 155 11.30 2.74 5.19
CA PHE A 155 11.66 1.59 4.35
C PHE A 155 13.07 1.08 4.66
N ARG A 156 14.05 1.98 4.81
CA ARG A 156 15.43 1.62 5.18
C ARG A 156 15.47 0.92 6.54
N TYR A 157 14.79 1.47 7.54
CA TYR A 157 14.74 0.90 8.88
C TYR A 157 14.21 -0.53 8.85
N TYR A 158 13.05 -0.77 8.23
CA TYR A 158 12.46 -2.10 8.20
C TYR A 158 13.24 -3.09 7.32
N LEU A 159 13.84 -2.65 6.23
CA LEU A 159 14.71 -3.51 5.43
C LEU A 159 15.97 -3.93 6.21
N GLN A 160 16.58 -3.03 6.95
CA GLN A 160 17.73 -3.33 7.80
C GLN A 160 17.35 -4.29 8.94
N GLU A 161 16.24 -4.04 9.62
CA GLU A 161 15.71 -4.91 10.68
C GLU A 161 15.43 -6.35 10.22
N ILE A 162 15.02 -6.52 8.97
CA ILE A 162 14.75 -7.84 8.40
C ILE A 162 16.05 -8.57 8.04
N TRP A 163 17.04 -7.88 7.50
CA TRP A 163 18.25 -8.49 6.93
C TRP A 163 19.40 -8.67 7.91
N THR A 164 19.37 -8.01 9.05
CA THR A 164 20.42 -8.11 10.08
C THR A 164 20.10 -9.11 11.20
N LYS A 165 18.98 -9.79 11.16
CA LYS A 165 18.53 -10.78 12.18
C LYS A 165 18.63 -12.24 11.73
N ASP A 166 19.46 -12.55 10.73
CA ASP A 166 19.83 -13.93 10.37
C ASP A 166 21.00 -14.46 11.21
#